data_bedd9ed2cc0af89f0e3bfe1d49d424c3
#
_entry.id   bedd9ed2cc0af89f0e3bfe1d49d424c3
#
_cell.length_a   1.000
_cell.length_b   1.000
_cell.length_c   1.000
_cell.angle_alpha   90.00
_cell.angle_beta   90.00
_cell.angle_gamma   90.00
#
_symmetry.space_group_name_H-M   'P 1'
#
loop_
_entity.id
_entity.type
_entity.pdbx_description
1 polymer ?
#
loop_
_entity_poly.entity_id
_entity_poly.type
_entity_poly.pdbx_seq_one_letter_code
_entity_poly.pdbx_strand_id
1 'polypeptide(L)'
;MTTRNPFSRRARLPLAVSLASSLAAPAFGVTFNIGEIEGSFDSALSVGASWSTAKPNKNLIGVNNGGKGLSQTSDDSHLNFKRGETFSKVFKGIHDLELKYGDTGVFLRGKYWYDFELKDEHREFKDIDDSGRKTLAKSSGAELLDAFIYHNYAIGDLPGSVRLGKQVVNWGESTFIQNGISAINPIDVTAFRRPGSEIKEGLIPVNMFYLSQNLTDNLSAEGFYQIEWDQTVVDNCGTFFSQPDVVADGCDQNLAVLTNNKASINLLNNVLAGAGLSVTPSPWDEGILVRRGPDRDARDSGQYGFALRYFADELNTEFGAYYMNYHSRLPIFSGQGASASTMAAINDLATRLAAINPALAAQAAAAATAGNSSYFIEYPEDIRMFGLSFSTTLPNGTAWSGEVSYRPNAPVQLNTTDILFAGLDPVSIGGNRPYDNASVLNGQAGQDLHGYRRKEITQLQTTLTHFFDQVMGAERLTLVGEIGWTHVGG
;
A
#
# COMPACT_ATOMS: atom_id res chain seq x y z
N MET A 1 22.18 -39.31 29.58
CA MET A 1 21.96 -37.87 29.77
C MET A 1 22.70 -37.13 28.67
N THR A 2 22.04 -36.76 27.59
CA THR A 2 22.60 -35.97 26.49
C THR A 2 21.59 -34.90 26.18
N THR A 3 21.95 -33.69 26.55
CA THR A 3 21.18 -32.47 26.32
C THR A 3 21.21 -32.11 24.82
N ARG A 4 20.06 -32.20 24.17
CA ARG A 4 19.88 -31.72 22.79
C ARG A 4 19.62 -30.21 22.84
N ASN A 5 20.52 -29.44 22.23
CA ASN A 5 20.43 -28.03 21.97
C ASN A 5 19.33 -27.74 20.93
N PRO A 6 18.34 -26.86 21.19
CA PRO A 6 17.26 -26.54 20.25
C PRO A 6 17.49 -25.23 19.47
N PHE A 7 18.70 -24.94 19.01
CA PHE A 7 18.98 -23.76 18.22
C PHE A 7 19.61 -24.11 16.88
N SER A 8 18.81 -24.60 15.92
CA SER A 8 19.10 -24.49 14.49
C SER A 8 17.87 -24.78 13.62
N ARG A 9 16.76 -24.10 13.85
CA ARG A 9 15.80 -23.90 12.75
C ARG A 9 16.26 -22.67 11.97
N ARG A 10 17.11 -22.92 10.98
CA ARG A 10 17.39 -21.95 9.93
C ARG A 10 16.07 -21.59 9.28
N ALA A 11 15.57 -20.41 9.54
CA ALA A 11 14.54 -19.78 8.74
C ALA A 11 15.09 -19.68 7.30
N ARG A 12 14.67 -20.59 6.44
CA ARG A 12 14.84 -20.45 5.00
C ARG A 12 13.81 -19.43 4.58
N LEU A 13 14.18 -18.13 4.62
CA LEU A 13 13.50 -17.11 3.81
C LEU A 13 13.55 -17.62 2.37
N PRO A 14 12.41 -17.73 1.67
CA PRO A 14 12.44 -17.88 0.24
C PRO A 14 12.95 -16.56 -0.33
N LEU A 15 14.22 -16.51 -0.68
CA LEU A 15 14.79 -15.44 -1.46
C LEU A 15 14.16 -15.57 -2.85
N ALA A 16 13.06 -14.89 -3.10
CA ALA A 16 12.53 -14.69 -4.43
C ALA A 16 13.48 -13.71 -5.14
N VAL A 17 14.57 -14.23 -5.66
CA VAL A 17 15.44 -13.47 -6.54
C VAL A 17 14.69 -13.36 -7.86
N SER A 18 14.00 -12.23 -8.08
CA SER A 18 13.54 -11.84 -9.40
C SER A 18 14.78 -11.45 -10.21
N LEU A 19 15.19 -12.28 -11.16
CA LEU A 19 16.12 -11.86 -12.19
C LEU A 19 15.33 -10.93 -13.13
N ALA A 20 15.43 -9.62 -12.89
CA ALA A 20 14.93 -8.62 -13.82
C ALA A 20 16.05 -8.36 -14.84
N SER A 21 15.89 -8.84 -16.06
CA SER A 21 16.68 -8.37 -17.18
C SER A 21 15.93 -7.21 -17.84
N SER A 22 16.40 -5.98 -17.65
CA SER A 22 15.89 -4.80 -18.37
C SER A 22 16.92 -4.41 -19.41
N LEU A 23 16.48 -4.28 -20.66
CA LEU A 23 17.18 -3.53 -21.68
C LEU A 23 16.68 -2.07 -21.56
N ALA A 24 17.41 -1.25 -20.83
CA ALA A 24 17.18 0.19 -20.86
C ALA A 24 17.67 0.73 -22.21
N ALA A 25 16.77 1.28 -23.01
CA ALA A 25 17.19 2.11 -24.13
C ALA A 25 17.82 3.39 -23.56
N PRO A 26 18.80 4.00 -24.27
CA PRO A 26 19.42 5.22 -23.80
C PRO A 26 18.35 6.30 -23.57
N ALA A 27 18.44 7.02 -22.45
CA ALA A 27 17.64 8.23 -22.24
C ALA A 27 18.02 9.25 -23.32
N PHE A 28 17.02 9.77 -24.04
CA PHE A 28 17.23 10.82 -25.03
C PHE A 28 16.77 12.14 -24.41
N GLY A 29 17.73 13.02 -24.14
CA GLY A 29 17.46 14.40 -23.75
C GLY A 29 17.63 15.33 -24.96
N VAL A 30 16.62 16.16 -25.23
CA VAL A 30 16.69 17.19 -26.27
C VAL A 30 16.41 18.53 -25.63
N THR A 31 17.34 19.47 -25.77
CA THR A 31 17.13 20.88 -25.43
C THR A 31 16.77 21.66 -26.66
N PHE A 32 15.82 22.58 -26.53
CA PHE A 32 15.36 23.43 -27.65
C PHE A 32 14.94 24.80 -27.13
N ASN A 33 14.89 25.77 -28.04
CA ASN A 33 14.43 27.13 -27.75
C ASN A 33 13.26 27.51 -28.65
N ILE A 34 12.22 28.09 -28.07
CA ILE A 34 11.09 28.67 -28.78
C ILE A 34 11.03 30.16 -28.41
N GLY A 35 11.73 31.00 -29.22
CA GLY A 35 11.95 32.38 -28.84
C GLY A 35 12.80 32.50 -27.58
N GLU A 36 12.23 33.12 -26.55
CA GLU A 36 12.86 33.27 -25.25
C GLU A 36 12.56 32.10 -24.25
N ILE A 37 11.76 31.11 -24.69
CA ILE A 37 11.43 29.94 -23.91
C ILE A 37 12.51 28.87 -24.13
N GLU A 38 13.18 28.47 -23.06
CA GLU A 38 14.07 27.32 -23.01
C GLU A 38 13.26 26.05 -22.74
N GLY A 39 13.42 25.02 -23.56
CA GLY A 39 12.76 23.73 -23.39
C GLY A 39 13.75 22.59 -23.21
N SER A 40 13.43 21.63 -22.33
CA SER A 40 14.08 20.32 -22.31
C SER A 40 13.02 19.23 -22.37
N PHE A 41 13.30 18.19 -23.14
CA PHE A 41 12.48 17.00 -23.25
C PHE A 41 13.34 15.77 -23.06
N ASP A 42 13.10 15.04 -21.96
CA ASP A 42 13.78 13.81 -21.61
C ASP A 42 12.84 12.62 -21.79
N SER A 43 13.37 11.52 -22.32
CA SER A 43 12.58 10.34 -22.66
C SER A 43 13.34 9.07 -22.30
N ALA A 44 12.73 8.20 -21.53
CA ALA A 44 13.25 6.87 -21.23
C ALA A 44 12.22 5.81 -21.64
N LEU A 45 12.68 4.83 -22.44
CA LEU A 45 11.91 3.66 -22.84
C LEU A 45 12.54 2.41 -22.23
N SER A 46 11.74 1.47 -21.75
CA SER A 46 12.25 0.23 -21.21
C SER A 46 11.36 -0.96 -21.55
N VAL A 47 12.02 -2.11 -21.69
CA VAL A 47 11.38 -3.43 -21.83
C VAL A 47 11.96 -4.34 -20.77
N GLY A 48 11.11 -5.09 -20.09
CA GLY A 48 11.59 -6.00 -19.05
C GLY A 48 10.65 -7.16 -18.82
N ALA A 49 11.18 -8.21 -18.20
CA ALA A 49 10.40 -9.38 -17.82
C ALA A 49 10.86 -9.92 -16.46
N SER A 50 9.93 -10.55 -15.74
CA SER A 50 10.18 -11.16 -14.43
C SER A 50 9.61 -12.58 -14.37
N TRP A 51 10.33 -13.47 -13.68
CA TRP A 51 9.98 -14.89 -13.56
C TRP A 51 9.89 -15.34 -12.11
N SER A 52 8.94 -16.22 -11.82
CA SER A 52 8.84 -16.92 -10.55
C SER A 52 9.93 -17.97 -10.43
N THR A 53 10.78 -17.89 -9.39
CA THR A 53 11.87 -18.84 -9.15
C THR A 53 11.51 -19.91 -8.11
N ALA A 54 10.49 -19.68 -7.29
CA ALA A 54 10.08 -20.57 -6.21
C ALA A 54 8.72 -21.24 -6.52
N LYS A 55 8.53 -22.46 -5.98
CA LYS A 55 7.20 -23.09 -5.97
C LYS A 55 6.29 -22.37 -4.98
N PRO A 56 4.98 -22.21 -5.28
CA PRO A 56 4.01 -21.70 -4.34
C PRO A 56 4.03 -22.42 -3.01
N ASN A 57 3.95 -21.67 -1.92
CA ASN A 57 3.97 -22.26 -0.58
C ASN A 57 2.54 -22.70 -0.19
N LYS A 58 2.34 -23.99 -0.01
CA LYS A 58 1.04 -24.55 0.37
C LYS A 58 0.48 -24.02 1.71
N ASN A 59 1.30 -23.49 2.57
CA ASN A 59 0.83 -22.86 3.83
C ASN A 59 0.15 -21.51 3.61
N LEU A 60 0.35 -20.89 2.43
CA LEU A 60 -0.24 -19.62 1.99
C LEU A 60 -1.40 -19.83 1.00
N ILE A 61 -1.75 -21.06 0.70
CA ILE A 61 -2.90 -21.44 -0.14
C ILE A 61 -3.98 -22.00 0.77
N GLY A 62 -5.22 -21.55 0.57
CA GLY A 62 -6.38 -21.99 1.34
C GLY A 62 -6.68 -23.47 1.19
N VAL A 63 -7.29 -24.07 2.21
CA VAL A 63 -7.64 -25.51 2.21
C VAL A 63 -8.61 -25.87 1.07
N ASN A 64 -9.52 -24.96 0.69
CA ASN A 64 -10.44 -25.16 -0.42
C ASN A 64 -9.72 -25.22 -1.78
N ASN A 65 -8.56 -24.58 -1.89
CA ASN A 65 -7.72 -24.52 -3.07
C ASN A 65 -6.57 -25.54 -3.03
N GLY A 66 -6.65 -26.54 -2.15
CA GLY A 66 -5.68 -27.64 -2.04
C GLY A 66 -4.41 -27.33 -1.25
N GLY A 67 -4.44 -26.24 -0.48
CA GLY A 67 -3.37 -25.80 0.43
C GLY A 67 -3.60 -26.21 1.89
N LYS A 68 -3.03 -25.44 2.82
CA LYS A 68 -3.09 -25.62 4.27
C LYS A 68 -3.49 -24.36 5.03
N GLY A 69 -3.65 -23.24 4.33
CA GLY A 69 -4.10 -21.97 4.91
C GLY A 69 -5.57 -22.02 5.32
N LEU A 70 -5.92 -21.29 6.35
CA LEU A 70 -7.32 -21.20 6.83
C LEU A 70 -8.14 -20.14 6.07
N SER A 71 -7.49 -19.34 5.21
CA SER A 71 -8.11 -18.26 4.45
C SER A 71 -7.75 -18.38 2.97
N GLN A 72 -8.69 -18.00 2.10
CA GLN A 72 -8.56 -17.89 0.67
C GLN A 72 -8.44 -16.43 0.19
N THR A 73 -8.37 -15.47 1.09
CA THR A 73 -8.39 -14.02 0.75
C THR A 73 -7.03 -13.44 0.37
N SER A 74 -6.02 -14.29 0.18
CA SER A 74 -4.64 -13.88 -0.14
C SER A 74 -3.87 -14.97 -0.89
N ASP A 75 -4.55 -15.90 -1.56
CA ASP A 75 -3.89 -17.03 -2.22
C ASP A 75 -3.94 -17.01 -3.76
N ASP A 76 -4.69 -16.07 -4.34
CA ASP A 76 -4.83 -15.95 -5.80
C ASP A 76 -3.47 -15.86 -6.51
N SER A 77 -2.55 -15.06 -5.99
CA SER A 77 -1.20 -14.91 -6.54
C SER A 77 -0.41 -16.23 -6.54
N HIS A 78 -0.59 -17.05 -5.51
CA HIS A 78 0.06 -18.37 -5.39
C HIS A 78 -0.56 -19.42 -6.29
N LEU A 79 -1.80 -19.27 -6.69
CA LEU A 79 -2.51 -20.16 -7.60
C LEU A 79 -2.31 -19.77 -9.06
N ASN A 80 -2.13 -18.49 -9.34
CA ASN A 80 -1.97 -17.95 -10.69
C ASN A 80 -0.57 -18.13 -11.28
N PHE A 81 0.47 -18.25 -10.46
CA PHE A 81 1.87 -18.30 -10.95
C PHE A 81 2.64 -19.47 -10.38
N LYS A 82 3.16 -20.31 -11.28
CA LYS A 82 4.00 -21.47 -10.95
C LYS A 82 5.49 -21.12 -11.07
N ARG A 83 6.33 -21.97 -10.50
CA ARG A 83 7.77 -21.88 -10.68
C ARG A 83 8.17 -21.95 -12.15
N GLY A 84 8.97 -20.98 -12.58
CA GLY A 84 9.47 -20.87 -13.95
C GLY A 84 8.59 -20.08 -14.89
N GLU A 85 7.37 -19.72 -14.47
CA GLU A 85 6.46 -18.89 -15.26
C GLU A 85 6.83 -17.40 -15.14
N THR A 86 6.60 -16.65 -16.20
CA THR A 86 6.66 -15.20 -16.18
C THR A 86 5.47 -14.65 -15.41
N PHE A 87 5.68 -13.56 -14.66
CA PHE A 87 4.61 -12.84 -14.00
C PHE A 87 4.52 -11.37 -14.42
N SER A 88 5.45 -10.92 -15.26
CA SER A 88 5.42 -9.60 -15.90
C SER A 88 6.27 -9.63 -17.16
N LYS A 89 5.77 -9.04 -18.25
CA LYS A 89 6.46 -8.75 -19.51
C LYS A 89 6.03 -7.36 -19.93
N VAL A 90 6.76 -6.34 -19.52
CA VAL A 90 6.32 -4.96 -19.66
C VAL A 90 7.14 -4.19 -20.68
N PHE A 91 6.44 -3.42 -21.52
CA PHE A 91 6.97 -2.26 -22.25
C PHE A 91 6.45 -1.00 -21.57
N LYS A 92 7.33 -0.04 -21.29
CA LYS A 92 6.97 1.21 -20.63
C LYS A 92 7.81 2.38 -21.12
N GLY A 93 7.25 3.58 -21.01
CA GLY A 93 7.93 4.83 -21.27
C GLY A 93 7.62 5.87 -20.23
N ILE A 94 8.59 6.73 -19.94
CA ILE A 94 8.44 7.92 -19.11
C ILE A 94 9.07 9.11 -19.81
N HIS A 95 8.39 10.24 -19.79
CA HIS A 95 8.78 11.45 -20.50
C HIS A 95 8.64 12.66 -19.59
N ASP A 96 9.69 13.48 -19.54
CA ASP A 96 9.75 14.73 -18.81
C ASP A 96 9.83 15.87 -19.81
N LEU A 97 8.98 16.89 -19.65
CA LEU A 97 9.02 18.14 -20.41
C LEU A 97 9.14 19.31 -19.43
N GLU A 98 10.17 20.09 -19.59
CA GLU A 98 10.33 21.37 -18.90
C GLU A 98 10.34 22.51 -19.89
N LEU A 99 9.56 23.55 -19.62
CA LEU A 99 9.56 24.80 -20.37
C LEU A 99 9.83 25.93 -19.39
N LYS A 100 10.87 26.74 -19.67
CA LYS A 100 11.33 27.82 -18.79
C LYS A 100 11.38 29.15 -19.53
N TYR A 101 10.82 30.19 -18.92
CA TYR A 101 10.90 31.57 -19.35
C TYR A 101 11.39 32.45 -18.20
N GLY A 102 12.65 32.92 -18.26
CA GLY A 102 13.28 33.60 -17.15
C GLY A 102 13.30 32.75 -15.87
N ASP A 103 12.71 33.26 -14.80
CA ASP A 103 12.65 32.57 -13.49
C ASP A 103 11.39 31.72 -13.32
N THR A 104 10.50 31.69 -14.30
CA THR A 104 9.25 30.92 -14.28
C THR A 104 9.32 29.74 -15.23
N GLY A 105 8.84 28.57 -14.78
CA GLY A 105 8.78 27.41 -15.64
C GLY A 105 7.56 26.52 -15.37
N VAL A 106 7.35 25.59 -16.29
CA VAL A 106 6.35 24.53 -16.21
C VAL A 106 7.06 23.20 -16.35
N PHE A 107 6.75 22.26 -15.48
CA PHE A 107 7.25 20.89 -15.54
C PHE A 107 6.10 19.91 -15.70
N LEU A 108 6.24 19.00 -16.68
CA LEU A 108 5.29 17.92 -16.96
C LEU A 108 6.03 16.59 -17.00
N ARG A 109 5.50 15.57 -16.35
CA ARG A 109 5.96 14.18 -16.43
C ARG A 109 4.79 13.26 -16.72
N GLY A 110 4.93 12.47 -17.79
CA GLY A 110 3.96 11.44 -18.15
C GLY A 110 4.60 10.06 -18.23
N LYS A 111 3.85 9.03 -17.89
CA LYS A 111 4.26 7.64 -18.09
C LYS A 111 3.17 6.84 -18.78
N TYR A 112 3.58 5.75 -19.45
CA TYR A 112 2.68 4.72 -19.97
C TYR A 112 3.35 3.35 -19.86
N TRP A 113 2.51 2.31 -19.82
CA TRP A 113 2.97 0.92 -19.73
C TRP A 113 1.96 -0.02 -20.36
N TYR A 114 2.47 -1.16 -20.79
CA TYR A 114 1.69 -2.30 -21.22
C TYR A 114 2.39 -3.59 -20.77
N ASP A 115 1.76 -4.35 -19.88
CA ASP A 115 2.26 -5.64 -19.41
C ASP A 115 1.54 -6.76 -20.17
N PHE A 116 2.21 -7.35 -21.15
CA PHE A 116 1.68 -8.41 -22.02
C PHE A 116 1.31 -9.67 -21.21
N GLU A 117 2.06 -9.97 -20.12
CA GLU A 117 1.79 -11.13 -19.30
C GLU A 117 0.49 -11.01 -18.50
N LEU A 118 0.25 -9.83 -17.94
CA LEU A 118 -0.94 -9.58 -17.12
C LEU A 118 -2.18 -9.25 -17.97
N LYS A 119 -1.98 -8.70 -19.19
CA LYS A 119 -3.07 -8.22 -20.04
C LYS A 119 -3.60 -9.28 -20.99
N ASP A 120 -2.71 -10.07 -21.60
CA ASP A 120 -3.05 -10.93 -22.74
C ASP A 120 -3.06 -12.42 -22.40
N GLU A 121 -2.39 -12.84 -21.31
CA GLU A 121 -2.26 -14.23 -20.94
C GLU A 121 -3.32 -14.66 -19.92
N HIS A 122 -3.92 -15.83 -20.15
CA HIS A 122 -4.84 -16.44 -19.20
C HIS A 122 -4.12 -17.04 -18.00
N ARG A 123 -4.75 -16.97 -16.84
CA ARG A 123 -4.28 -17.58 -15.58
C ARG A 123 -5.01 -18.90 -15.31
N GLU A 124 -4.32 -19.83 -14.66
CA GLU A 124 -4.93 -21.14 -14.35
C GLU A 124 -6.06 -21.05 -13.35
N PHE A 125 -6.02 -20.08 -12.43
CA PHE A 125 -7.00 -19.94 -11.36
C PHE A 125 -7.98 -18.79 -11.61
N LYS A 126 -7.48 -17.56 -11.68
CA LYS A 126 -8.29 -16.35 -11.92
C LYS A 126 -7.55 -15.43 -12.89
N ASP A 127 -8.17 -15.12 -14.02
CA ASP A 127 -7.62 -14.13 -14.93
C ASP A 127 -7.49 -12.75 -14.26
N ILE A 128 -6.48 -11.99 -14.66
CA ILE A 128 -6.29 -10.64 -14.15
C ILE A 128 -7.31 -9.71 -14.81
N ASP A 129 -8.19 -9.17 -14.00
CA ASP A 129 -9.22 -8.22 -14.43
C ASP A 129 -8.81 -6.79 -14.06
N ASP A 130 -8.85 -5.89 -15.04
CA ASP A 130 -8.55 -4.45 -14.89
C ASP A 130 -9.82 -3.60 -14.64
N SER A 131 -11.03 -4.20 -14.66
CA SER A 131 -12.28 -3.47 -14.50
C SER A 131 -12.43 -2.90 -13.08
N GLY A 132 -12.84 -1.64 -12.97
CA GLY A 132 -12.97 -0.97 -11.67
C GLY A 132 -11.66 -0.65 -10.95
N ARG A 133 -10.49 -0.94 -11.55
CA ARG A 133 -9.18 -0.66 -10.94
C ARG A 133 -8.76 0.80 -11.14
N LYS A 134 -8.02 1.36 -10.17
CA LYS A 134 -7.26 2.61 -10.37
C LYS A 134 -6.34 2.46 -11.59
N THR A 135 -6.17 3.52 -12.38
CA THR A 135 -5.36 3.47 -13.61
C THR A 135 -3.99 2.86 -13.38
N LEU A 136 -3.29 3.29 -12.32
CA LEU A 136 -1.94 2.84 -12.00
C LEU A 136 -1.85 1.35 -11.64
N ALA A 137 -2.93 0.74 -11.12
CA ALA A 137 -2.99 -0.69 -10.80
C ALA A 137 -3.28 -1.59 -12.00
N LYS A 138 -3.67 -1.03 -13.16
CA LYS A 138 -4.02 -1.81 -14.35
C LYS A 138 -2.79 -2.42 -15.01
N SER A 139 -3.02 -3.49 -15.75
CA SER A 139 -2.00 -4.16 -16.56
C SER A 139 -1.48 -3.26 -17.70
N SER A 140 -2.26 -2.27 -18.13
CA SER A 140 -1.85 -1.27 -19.12
C SER A 140 -2.49 0.07 -18.83
N GLY A 141 -1.79 1.16 -19.15
CA GLY A 141 -2.32 2.50 -18.93
C GLY A 141 -1.35 3.61 -19.33
N ALA A 142 -1.84 4.84 -19.19
CA ALA A 142 -1.05 6.06 -19.29
C ALA A 142 -1.50 7.01 -18.18
N GLU A 143 -0.56 7.74 -17.59
CA GLU A 143 -0.81 8.64 -16.45
C GLU A 143 0.06 9.88 -16.56
N LEU A 144 -0.53 11.05 -16.28
CA LEU A 144 0.19 12.29 -16.06
C LEU A 144 0.61 12.36 -14.59
N LEU A 145 1.89 12.20 -14.31
CA LEU A 145 2.45 12.26 -12.99
C LEU A 145 2.60 13.72 -12.53
N ASP A 146 3.78 14.30 -12.70
CA ASP A 146 4.01 15.70 -12.33
C ASP A 146 3.41 16.66 -13.35
N ALA A 147 2.77 17.73 -12.87
CA ALA A 147 2.24 18.83 -13.67
C ALA A 147 2.14 20.09 -12.81
N PHE A 148 3.19 20.89 -12.78
CA PHE A 148 3.23 22.08 -11.94
C PHE A 148 3.94 23.26 -12.64
N ILE A 149 3.56 24.46 -12.21
CA ILE A 149 4.26 25.71 -12.49
C ILE A 149 5.16 26.05 -11.32
N TYR A 150 6.33 26.60 -11.61
CA TYR A 150 7.23 27.11 -10.59
C TYR A 150 7.73 28.52 -10.91
N HIS A 151 8.10 29.26 -9.86
CA HIS A 151 8.76 30.55 -9.98
C HIS A 151 9.87 30.64 -8.95
N ASN A 152 11.09 30.95 -9.41
CA ASN A 152 12.23 31.20 -8.57
C ASN A 152 12.33 32.70 -8.31
N TYR A 153 12.64 33.10 -7.09
CA TYR A 153 12.78 34.49 -6.70
C TYR A 153 13.90 34.64 -5.66
N ALA A 154 14.23 35.87 -5.30
CA ALA A 154 15.17 36.14 -4.20
C ALA A 154 14.62 37.25 -3.32
N ILE A 155 14.84 37.13 -2.01
CA ILE A 155 14.60 38.18 -1.01
C ILE A 155 15.97 38.72 -0.57
N GLY A 156 16.35 39.89 -1.11
CA GLY A 156 17.75 40.32 -1.07
C GLY A 156 18.61 39.37 -1.90
N ASP A 157 19.65 38.79 -1.29
CA ASP A 157 20.52 37.80 -1.92
C ASP A 157 20.12 36.34 -1.62
N LEU A 158 19.04 36.13 -0.86
CA LEU A 158 18.59 34.82 -0.41
C LEU A 158 17.57 34.22 -1.39
N PRO A 159 17.89 33.10 -2.06
CA PRO A 159 17.00 32.48 -3.05
C PRO A 159 15.76 31.83 -2.40
N GLY A 160 14.68 31.84 -3.16
CA GLY A 160 13.42 31.15 -2.85
C GLY A 160 12.78 30.57 -4.08
N SER A 161 11.85 29.64 -3.89
CA SER A 161 11.07 29.02 -4.96
C SER A 161 9.66 28.72 -4.49
N VAL A 162 8.69 28.95 -5.36
CA VAL A 162 7.30 28.54 -5.16
C VAL A 162 6.90 27.59 -6.28
N ARG A 163 6.06 26.59 -5.95
CA ARG A 163 5.49 25.65 -6.91
C ARG A 163 4.00 25.47 -6.64
N LEU A 164 3.23 25.34 -7.71
CA LEU A 164 1.79 25.07 -7.63
C LEU A 164 1.42 24.02 -8.67
N GLY A 165 0.72 22.98 -8.27
CA GLY A 165 0.24 21.91 -9.12
C GLY A 165 0.57 20.53 -8.59
N LYS A 166 0.42 19.53 -9.45
CA LYS A 166 0.65 18.10 -9.18
C LYS A 166 2.16 17.82 -9.10
N GLN A 167 2.67 17.54 -7.91
CA GLN A 167 4.11 17.40 -7.66
C GLN A 167 4.42 16.46 -6.50
N VAL A 168 5.67 16.01 -6.45
CA VAL A 168 6.23 15.24 -5.33
C VAL A 168 7.07 16.14 -4.45
N VAL A 169 6.90 16.02 -3.13
CA VAL A 169 7.78 16.59 -2.12
C VAL A 169 8.44 15.46 -1.36
N ASN A 170 9.77 15.44 -1.35
CA ASN A 170 10.54 14.40 -0.66
C ASN A 170 11.34 14.99 0.48
N TRP A 171 10.99 14.62 1.71
CA TRP A 171 11.70 14.97 2.93
C TRP A 171 12.26 13.73 3.61
N GLY A 172 13.27 13.91 4.45
CA GLY A 172 13.91 12.83 5.20
C GLY A 172 15.03 12.15 4.45
N GLU A 173 15.64 11.16 5.09
CA GLU A 173 16.88 10.49 4.66
C GLU A 173 16.71 8.99 4.45
N SER A 174 15.47 8.49 4.41
CA SER A 174 15.21 7.06 4.23
C SER A 174 15.45 6.63 2.78
N THR A 175 16.05 5.45 2.59
CA THR A 175 16.31 4.89 1.27
C THR A 175 15.35 3.73 0.96
N PHE A 176 15.28 2.72 1.82
CA PHE A 176 14.47 1.50 1.62
C PHE A 176 13.36 1.36 2.66
N ILE A 177 13.61 1.80 3.90
CA ILE A 177 12.66 1.66 5.00
C ILE A 177 11.63 2.77 4.90
N GLN A 178 10.40 2.41 4.62
CA GLN A 178 9.28 3.34 4.44
C GLN A 178 8.65 3.77 5.78
N ASN A 179 7.69 4.69 5.69
CA ASN A 179 6.92 5.23 6.82
C ASN A 179 7.73 6.09 7.80
N GLY A 180 8.83 6.69 7.34
CA GLY A 180 9.56 7.75 8.05
C GLY A 180 9.01 9.15 7.71
N ILE A 181 9.93 10.11 7.60
CA ILE A 181 9.63 11.51 7.24
C ILE A 181 9.11 11.64 5.81
N SER A 182 9.45 10.70 4.92
CA SER A 182 9.07 10.68 3.50
C SER A 182 7.60 10.35 3.22
N ALA A 183 6.72 10.26 4.22
CA ALA A 183 5.31 9.87 4.10
C ALA A 183 4.38 10.95 3.50
N ILE A 184 4.91 11.87 2.67
CA ILE A 184 4.15 13.03 2.13
C ILE A 184 3.28 12.62 0.94
N ASN A 185 3.87 11.88 -0.01
CA ASN A 185 3.19 11.46 -1.22
C ASN A 185 2.70 10.01 -1.13
N PRO A 186 1.58 9.66 -1.79
CA PRO A 186 1.20 8.27 -1.96
C PRO A 186 2.16 7.55 -2.91
N ILE A 187 2.08 6.21 -2.92
CA ILE A 187 3.00 5.34 -3.65
C ILE A 187 2.22 4.48 -4.65
N ASP A 188 2.73 4.34 -5.86
CA ASP A 188 2.34 3.31 -6.81
C ASP A 188 3.19 2.05 -6.56
N VAL A 189 2.66 1.14 -5.74
CA VAL A 189 3.34 -0.12 -5.39
C VAL A 189 3.56 -0.97 -6.64
N THR A 190 2.62 -0.93 -7.60
CA THR A 190 2.71 -1.73 -8.84
C THR A 190 3.87 -1.26 -9.72
N ALA A 191 4.12 0.05 -9.79
CA ALA A 191 5.24 0.59 -10.55
C ALA A 191 6.59 0.10 -10.01
N PHE A 192 6.78 0.10 -8.68
CA PHE A 192 8.02 -0.40 -8.07
C PHE A 192 8.29 -1.89 -8.32
N ARG A 193 7.24 -2.67 -8.61
CA ARG A 193 7.35 -4.12 -8.87
C ARG A 193 7.59 -4.45 -10.33
N ARG A 194 7.37 -3.49 -11.23
CA ARG A 194 7.65 -3.66 -12.66
C ARG A 194 9.15 -3.74 -12.93
N PRO A 195 9.61 -4.59 -13.85
CA PRO A 195 11.02 -4.67 -14.23
C PRO A 195 11.57 -3.30 -14.63
N GLY A 196 12.79 -2.98 -14.14
CA GLY A 196 13.46 -1.72 -14.48
C GLY A 196 12.74 -0.46 -13.99
N SER A 197 12.04 -0.52 -12.85
CA SER A 197 11.37 0.64 -12.26
C SER A 197 12.36 1.66 -11.69
N GLU A 198 12.02 2.93 -11.84
CA GLU A 198 12.72 4.06 -11.24
C GLU A 198 11.87 4.65 -10.11
N ILE A 199 12.50 5.29 -9.12
CA ILE A 199 11.81 5.90 -7.96
C ILE A 199 10.76 6.91 -8.43
N LYS A 200 11.07 7.71 -9.45
CA LYS A 200 10.15 8.71 -10.02
C LYS A 200 8.87 8.12 -10.62
N GLU A 201 8.85 6.83 -10.96
CA GLU A 201 7.66 6.13 -11.45
C GLU A 201 6.72 5.68 -10.34
N GLY A 202 7.26 5.47 -9.14
CA GLY A 202 6.53 4.91 -8.02
C GLY A 202 6.02 5.93 -7.00
N LEU A 203 6.44 7.19 -7.08
CA LEU A 203 5.87 8.25 -6.24
C LEU A 203 4.71 8.90 -6.99
N ILE A 204 3.55 8.97 -6.35
CA ILE A 204 2.35 9.58 -6.94
C ILE A 204 2.33 11.07 -6.57
N PRO A 205 2.48 11.98 -7.56
CA PRO A 205 2.35 13.40 -7.31
C PRO A 205 0.91 13.77 -6.93
N VAL A 206 0.74 14.72 -6.03
CA VAL A 206 -0.56 15.28 -5.65
C VAL A 206 -0.56 16.79 -5.80
N ASN A 207 -1.73 17.37 -6.03
CA ASN A 207 -1.89 18.81 -6.17
C ASN A 207 -1.57 19.51 -4.86
N MET A 208 -0.60 20.42 -4.87
CA MET A 208 -0.19 21.19 -3.68
C MET A 208 0.46 22.52 -4.04
N PHE A 209 0.42 23.42 -3.07
CA PHE A 209 1.29 24.58 -3.01
C PHE A 209 2.55 24.20 -2.21
N TYR A 210 3.71 24.56 -2.73
CA TYR A 210 5.00 24.35 -2.07
C TYR A 210 5.81 25.64 -2.12
N LEU A 211 6.49 25.94 -1.02
CA LEU A 211 7.38 27.07 -0.84
C LEU A 211 8.71 26.60 -0.26
N SER A 212 9.81 27.09 -0.81
CA SER A 212 11.16 26.98 -0.22
C SER A 212 11.81 28.36 -0.17
N GLN A 213 12.44 28.72 0.94
CA GLN A 213 13.11 30.01 1.14
C GLN A 213 14.36 29.83 1.98
N ASN A 214 15.49 30.32 1.49
CA ASN A 214 16.67 30.49 2.33
C ASN A 214 16.46 31.65 3.29
N LEU A 215 16.65 31.39 4.57
CA LEU A 215 16.56 32.40 5.65
C LEU A 215 17.92 33.03 5.99
N THR A 216 18.99 32.24 5.81
CA THR A 216 20.39 32.64 5.86
C THR A 216 21.16 31.82 4.82
N ASP A 217 22.48 32.01 4.73
CA ASP A 217 23.33 31.19 3.85
C ASP A 217 23.27 29.69 4.22
N ASN A 218 23.09 29.39 5.50
CA ASN A 218 23.12 28.01 6.02
C ASN A 218 21.78 27.50 6.52
N LEU A 219 20.72 28.32 6.55
CA LEU A 219 19.41 27.94 7.05
C LEU A 219 18.34 28.14 5.96
N SER A 220 17.58 27.10 5.65
CA SER A 220 16.43 27.18 4.77
C SER A 220 15.15 26.69 5.46
N ALA A 221 14.02 27.20 4.99
CA ALA A 221 12.68 26.79 5.42
C ALA A 221 11.89 26.31 4.20
N GLU A 222 11.13 25.24 4.37
CA GLU A 222 10.22 24.70 3.37
C GLU A 222 8.84 24.52 3.96
N GLY A 223 7.81 24.60 3.11
CA GLY A 223 6.44 24.32 3.51
C GLY A 223 5.60 23.86 2.34
N PHE A 224 4.63 23.01 2.63
CA PHE A 224 3.63 22.61 1.65
C PHE A 224 2.22 22.64 2.25
N TYR A 225 1.24 22.82 1.38
CA TYR A 225 -0.19 22.58 1.65
C TYR A 225 -0.78 21.79 0.48
N GLN A 226 -1.26 20.57 0.76
CA GLN A 226 -1.93 19.74 -0.25
C GLN A 226 -3.39 20.14 -0.38
N ILE A 227 -3.82 20.31 -1.61
CA ILE A 227 -5.21 20.68 -1.97
C ILE A 227 -6.00 19.51 -2.53
N GLU A 228 -5.36 18.35 -2.65
CA GLU A 228 -5.94 17.08 -3.09
C GLU A 228 -5.35 15.95 -2.25
N TRP A 229 -6.19 14.99 -1.86
CA TRP A 229 -5.76 13.73 -1.29
C TRP A 229 -5.82 12.62 -2.35
N ASP A 230 -4.87 11.71 -2.33
CA ASP A 230 -4.92 10.47 -3.11
C ASP A 230 -4.34 9.32 -2.30
N GLN A 231 -4.75 8.10 -2.63
CA GLN A 231 -4.34 6.89 -1.95
C GLN A 231 -3.08 6.27 -2.55
N THR A 232 -2.38 5.46 -1.77
CA THR A 232 -1.39 4.52 -2.29
C THR A 232 -2.10 3.48 -3.16
N VAL A 233 -1.60 3.29 -4.37
CA VAL A 233 -2.11 2.28 -5.30
C VAL A 233 -1.44 0.95 -4.99
N VAL A 234 -2.22 -0.01 -4.50
CA VAL A 234 -1.77 -1.36 -4.19
C VAL A 234 -1.87 -2.28 -5.41
N ASP A 235 -1.19 -3.43 -5.34
CA ASP A 235 -1.23 -4.43 -6.41
C ASP A 235 -2.67 -4.88 -6.70
N ASN A 236 -3.02 -5.03 -7.98
CA ASN A 236 -4.26 -5.64 -8.40
C ASN A 236 -4.36 -7.09 -7.90
N CYS A 237 -5.53 -7.51 -7.44
CA CYS A 237 -5.75 -8.87 -6.94
C CYS A 237 -5.38 -9.93 -7.99
N GLY A 238 -4.83 -11.03 -7.50
CA GLY A 238 -4.37 -12.14 -8.33
C GLY A 238 -3.03 -11.91 -9.04
N THR A 239 -2.44 -10.71 -8.99
CA THR A 239 -1.09 -10.48 -9.51
C THR A 239 -0.02 -11.07 -8.58
N PHE A 240 1.19 -11.30 -9.08
CA PHE A 240 2.22 -12.10 -8.37
C PHE A 240 2.57 -11.60 -6.96
N PHE A 241 2.55 -10.29 -6.74
CA PHE A 241 2.88 -9.69 -5.45
C PHE A 241 1.64 -9.29 -4.64
N SER A 242 0.43 -9.49 -5.18
CA SER A 242 -0.79 -9.24 -4.42
C SER A 242 -0.83 -10.13 -3.18
N GLN A 243 -0.91 -9.52 -2.00
CA GLN A 243 -1.06 -10.24 -0.74
C GLN A 243 -2.54 -10.33 -0.35
N PRO A 244 -3.26 -9.19 -0.14
CA PRO A 244 -4.68 -9.21 0.13
C PRO A 244 -5.47 -9.07 -1.18
N ASP A 245 -6.21 -10.07 -1.55
CA ASP A 245 -7.03 -10.08 -2.77
C ASP A 245 -8.31 -9.23 -2.64
N VAL A 246 -8.51 -8.56 -1.50
CA VAL A 246 -9.75 -7.86 -1.13
C VAL A 246 -9.60 -6.35 -1.00
N VAL A 247 -8.38 -5.80 -1.12
CA VAL A 247 -8.10 -4.39 -0.77
C VAL A 247 -8.13 -3.48 -2.00
N ALA A 248 -7.53 -3.90 -3.12
CA ALA A 248 -7.48 -3.07 -4.32
C ALA A 248 -8.89 -2.73 -4.82
N ASP A 249 -9.05 -1.51 -5.36
CA ASP A 249 -10.31 -1.06 -5.94
C ASP A 249 -10.79 -2.04 -7.01
N GLY A 250 -12.09 -2.35 -7.01
CA GLY A 250 -12.70 -3.30 -7.92
C GLY A 250 -12.46 -4.78 -7.58
N CYS A 251 -11.71 -5.12 -6.52
CA CYS A 251 -11.54 -6.50 -6.04
C CYS A 251 -12.69 -6.92 -5.09
N ASP A 252 -13.93 -6.70 -5.50
CA ASP A 252 -15.12 -6.73 -4.63
C ASP A 252 -15.69 -8.14 -4.39
N GLN A 253 -15.21 -9.14 -5.15
CA GLN A 253 -15.75 -10.50 -5.16
C GLN A 253 -14.87 -11.52 -4.42
N ASN A 254 -13.80 -11.06 -3.75
CA ASN A 254 -12.74 -11.95 -3.25
C ASN A 254 -12.78 -12.21 -1.74
N LEU A 255 -13.57 -11.45 -0.94
CA LEU A 255 -13.70 -11.76 0.48
C LEU A 255 -14.70 -12.92 0.67
N ALA A 256 -14.16 -14.14 0.73
CA ALA A 256 -14.92 -15.34 1.04
C ALA A 256 -14.60 -15.84 2.44
N VAL A 257 -15.63 -16.12 3.25
CA VAL A 257 -15.50 -16.64 4.60
C VAL A 257 -16.25 -17.96 4.73
N LEU A 258 -15.86 -18.76 5.70
CA LEU A 258 -16.40 -20.11 5.95
C LEU A 258 -16.20 -21.04 4.74
N THR A 259 -15.56 -22.17 4.97
CA THR A 259 -15.12 -23.13 3.93
C THR A 259 -16.25 -23.97 3.34
N ASN A 260 -17.33 -23.33 2.90
CA ASN A 260 -18.50 -23.98 2.31
C ASN A 260 -18.49 -23.87 0.79
N ASN A 261 -18.76 -24.97 0.11
CA ASN A 261 -18.96 -24.95 -1.34
C ASN A 261 -20.35 -24.42 -1.73
N LYS A 262 -20.55 -24.06 -2.99
CA LYS A 262 -21.83 -23.54 -3.51
C LYS A 262 -23.03 -24.47 -3.22
N ALA A 263 -22.85 -25.79 -3.29
CA ALA A 263 -23.92 -26.73 -3.00
C ALA A 263 -24.37 -26.65 -1.55
N SER A 264 -23.45 -26.63 -0.61
CA SER A 264 -23.73 -26.46 0.83
C SER A 264 -24.39 -25.12 1.12
N ILE A 265 -23.94 -24.04 0.47
CA ILE A 265 -24.52 -22.69 0.63
C ILE A 265 -25.94 -22.65 0.08
N ASN A 266 -26.22 -23.31 -1.04
CA ASN A 266 -27.58 -23.42 -1.59
C ASN A 266 -28.53 -24.19 -0.64
N LEU A 267 -28.06 -25.24 0.02
CA LEU A 267 -28.81 -25.94 1.06
C LEU A 267 -29.06 -25.03 2.27
N LEU A 268 -28.06 -24.28 2.71
CA LEU A 268 -28.21 -23.31 3.79
C LEU A 268 -29.25 -22.24 3.42
N ASN A 269 -29.25 -21.76 2.18
CA ASN A 269 -30.22 -20.76 1.73
C ASN A 269 -31.67 -21.26 1.80
N ASN A 270 -31.92 -22.56 1.61
CA ASN A 270 -33.27 -23.14 1.82
C ASN A 270 -33.70 -23.00 3.29
N VAL A 271 -32.77 -23.09 4.25
CA VAL A 271 -33.04 -22.91 5.67
C VAL A 271 -33.26 -21.43 5.97
N LEU A 272 -32.43 -20.54 5.42
CA LEU A 272 -32.46 -19.10 5.64
C LEU A 272 -33.69 -18.44 5.03
N ALA A 273 -34.20 -18.96 3.91
CA ALA A 273 -35.36 -18.43 3.21
C ALA A 273 -36.61 -18.36 4.07
N GLY A 274 -36.79 -19.29 5.02
CA GLY A 274 -37.89 -19.27 5.99
C GLY A 274 -37.89 -18.07 6.95
N ALA A 275 -36.77 -17.35 7.05
CA ALA A 275 -36.63 -16.12 7.82
C ALA A 275 -36.45 -14.88 6.91
N GLY A 276 -36.66 -15.02 5.60
CA GLY A 276 -36.42 -13.94 4.64
C GLY A 276 -34.94 -13.57 4.45
N LEU A 277 -34.03 -14.47 4.80
CA LEU A 277 -32.58 -14.30 4.74
C LEU A 277 -31.97 -15.09 3.57
N SER A 278 -30.84 -14.64 3.09
CA SER A 278 -30.03 -15.37 2.13
C SER A 278 -28.55 -14.97 2.25
N VAL A 279 -27.66 -15.81 1.75
CA VAL A 279 -26.24 -15.54 1.62
C VAL A 279 -25.79 -15.82 0.18
N THR A 280 -24.80 -15.08 -0.30
CA THR A 280 -24.25 -15.23 -1.64
C THR A 280 -23.03 -16.14 -1.60
N PRO A 281 -22.96 -17.22 -2.40
CA PRO A 281 -21.73 -17.98 -2.54
C PRO A 281 -20.67 -17.15 -3.27
N SER A 282 -19.39 -17.35 -2.91
CA SER A 282 -18.27 -16.80 -3.68
C SER A 282 -18.34 -17.29 -5.14
N PRO A 283 -18.04 -16.44 -6.13
CA PRO A 283 -17.98 -16.84 -7.54
C PRO A 283 -17.01 -18.01 -7.78
N TRP A 284 -15.97 -18.11 -6.97
CA TRP A 284 -14.88 -19.07 -7.09
C TRP A 284 -15.03 -20.34 -6.22
N ASP A 285 -16.21 -20.54 -5.63
CA ASP A 285 -16.51 -21.69 -4.72
C ASP A 285 -15.68 -21.74 -3.45
N GLU A 286 -15.28 -20.57 -2.93
CA GLU A 286 -14.37 -20.44 -1.79
C GLU A 286 -15.07 -20.21 -0.45
N GLY A 287 -16.39 -20.15 -0.42
CA GLY A 287 -17.18 -19.88 0.78
C GLY A 287 -18.29 -18.86 0.56
N ILE A 288 -18.71 -18.20 1.62
CA ILE A 288 -19.73 -17.17 1.61
C ILE A 288 -19.09 -15.82 1.32
N LEU A 289 -19.59 -15.13 0.31
CA LEU A 289 -19.14 -13.80 -0.07
C LEU A 289 -19.57 -12.77 0.98
N VAL A 290 -18.60 -12.02 1.53
CA VAL A 290 -18.81 -10.78 2.28
C VAL A 290 -18.65 -9.62 1.31
N ARG A 291 -19.69 -8.81 1.15
CA ARG A 291 -19.72 -7.73 0.15
C ARG A 291 -18.83 -6.57 0.56
N ARG A 292 -18.16 -5.95 -0.43
CA ARG A 292 -17.50 -4.66 -0.23
C ARG A 292 -18.54 -3.54 -0.24
N GLY A 293 -18.54 -2.72 0.80
CA GLY A 293 -19.25 -1.45 0.83
C GLY A 293 -18.43 -0.34 0.16
N PRO A 294 -18.98 0.89 0.04
CA PRO A 294 -18.24 2.04 -0.44
C PRO A 294 -17.02 2.33 0.45
N ASP A 295 -15.89 2.60 -0.16
CA ASP A 295 -14.69 3.01 0.56
C ASP A 295 -14.87 4.40 1.18
N ARG A 296 -14.09 4.70 2.21
CA ARG A 296 -14.11 5.96 2.94
C ARG A 296 -12.78 6.68 2.75
N ASP A 297 -12.75 7.45 1.69
CA ASP A 297 -11.60 8.29 1.35
C ASP A 297 -11.41 9.39 2.41
N ALA A 298 -10.15 9.81 2.60
CA ALA A 298 -9.87 10.97 3.43
C ALA A 298 -10.23 12.26 2.67
N ARG A 299 -10.49 13.32 3.42
CA ARG A 299 -10.78 14.65 2.83
C ARG A 299 -9.52 15.24 2.17
N ASP A 300 -9.72 16.11 1.20
CA ASP A 300 -8.65 16.80 0.48
C ASP A 300 -7.88 17.79 1.36
N SER A 301 -8.58 18.47 2.27
CA SER A 301 -8.04 19.56 3.08
C SER A 301 -7.37 19.08 4.37
N GLY A 302 -6.51 19.93 4.95
CA GLY A 302 -5.89 19.69 6.26
C GLY A 302 -4.55 18.96 6.20
N GLN A 303 -3.94 18.86 5.02
CA GLN A 303 -2.65 18.22 4.82
C GLN A 303 -1.58 19.29 4.55
N TYR A 304 -0.65 19.44 5.46
CA TYR A 304 0.41 20.45 5.39
C TYR A 304 1.64 20.03 6.17
N GLY A 305 2.77 20.66 5.85
CA GLY A 305 4.00 20.40 6.56
C GLY A 305 4.97 21.59 6.47
N PHE A 306 5.93 21.58 7.40
CA PHE A 306 7.01 22.53 7.50
C PHE A 306 8.32 21.82 7.77
N ALA A 307 9.38 22.28 7.14
CA ALA A 307 10.74 21.80 7.35
C ALA A 307 11.69 22.98 7.56
N LEU A 308 12.67 22.79 8.44
CA LEU A 308 13.85 23.65 8.59
C LEU A 308 15.08 22.79 8.32
N ARG A 309 16.00 23.26 7.49
CA ARG A 309 17.28 22.62 7.20
C ARG A 309 18.41 23.57 7.53
N TYR A 310 19.37 23.09 8.29
CA TYR A 310 20.54 23.85 8.72
C TYR A 310 21.81 23.09 8.36
N PHE A 311 22.67 23.72 7.58
CA PHE A 311 23.99 23.19 7.26
C PHE A 311 25.03 23.71 8.25
N ALA A 312 25.62 22.80 9.02
CA ALA A 312 26.70 23.12 9.98
C ALA A 312 28.04 22.93 9.28
N ASP A 313 28.67 24.04 8.86
CA ASP A 313 29.95 24.04 8.11
C ASP A 313 31.06 23.29 8.85
N GLU A 314 31.16 23.48 10.17
CA GLU A 314 32.21 22.86 10.99
C GLU A 314 32.11 21.34 11.07
N LEU A 315 30.88 20.81 10.92
CA LEU A 315 30.59 19.36 10.95
C LEU A 315 30.44 18.79 9.56
N ASN A 316 30.41 19.60 8.51
CA ASN A 316 30.04 19.21 7.16
C ASN A 316 28.75 18.37 7.14
N THR A 317 27.74 18.82 7.90
CA THR A 317 26.53 18.05 8.17
C THR A 317 25.31 18.94 8.02
N GLU A 318 24.32 18.48 7.24
CA GLU A 318 22.99 19.06 7.19
C GLU A 318 22.11 18.42 8.28
N PHE A 319 21.40 19.22 9.04
CA PHE A 319 20.38 18.82 9.99
C PHE A 319 19.01 19.27 9.50
N GLY A 320 18.00 18.39 9.61
CA GLY A 320 16.62 18.68 9.28
C GLY A 320 15.71 18.56 10.49
N ALA A 321 14.70 19.45 10.58
CA ALA A 321 13.61 19.36 11.54
C ALA A 321 12.27 19.50 10.81
N TYR A 322 11.31 18.61 11.08
CA TYR A 322 10.10 18.46 10.29
C TYR A 322 8.87 18.36 11.17
N TYR A 323 7.79 18.96 10.70
CA TYR A 323 6.45 18.74 11.22
C TYR A 323 5.47 18.58 10.06
N MET A 324 4.55 17.63 10.16
CA MET A 324 3.44 17.52 9.20
C MET A 324 2.16 17.00 9.85
N ASN A 325 1.04 17.41 9.28
CA ASN A 325 -0.27 16.82 9.45
C ASN A 325 -0.71 16.26 8.10
N TYR A 326 -1.06 14.98 8.06
CA TYR A 326 -1.45 14.31 6.82
C TYR A 326 -2.53 13.26 7.08
N HIS A 327 -3.15 12.77 6.01
CA HIS A 327 -4.12 11.68 6.07
C HIS A 327 -3.47 10.38 5.61
N SER A 328 -3.97 9.25 6.12
CA SER A 328 -3.44 7.95 5.72
C SER A 328 -3.49 7.78 4.21
N ARG A 329 -2.39 7.29 3.63
CA ARG A 329 -2.30 6.89 2.23
C ARG A 329 -2.51 5.38 2.08
N LEU A 330 -2.29 4.65 3.18
CA LEU A 330 -2.41 3.20 3.22
C LEU A 330 -3.85 2.81 3.56
N PRO A 331 -4.40 1.82 2.85
CA PRO A 331 -5.74 1.32 3.09
C PRO A 331 -5.83 0.60 4.44
N ILE A 332 -6.90 0.84 5.17
CA ILE A 332 -7.26 0.13 6.38
C ILE A 332 -8.51 -0.70 6.10
N PHE A 333 -8.43 -2.01 6.33
CA PHE A 333 -9.58 -2.91 6.24
C PHE A 333 -10.47 -2.73 7.47
N SER A 334 -11.75 -2.47 7.25
CA SER A 334 -12.77 -2.26 8.28
C SER A 334 -14.06 -3.01 7.92
N GLY A 335 -14.94 -3.23 8.87
CA GLY A 335 -16.17 -3.97 8.68
C GLY A 335 -17.42 -3.17 9.05
N GLN A 336 -18.56 -3.64 8.56
CA GLN A 336 -19.88 -3.17 8.99
C GLN A 336 -20.75 -4.39 9.34
N GLY A 337 -21.25 -4.41 10.56
CA GLY A 337 -22.13 -5.47 11.06
C GLY A 337 -23.46 -5.52 10.31
N ALA A 338 -24.07 -6.71 10.23
CA ALA A 338 -25.41 -6.88 9.68
C ALA A 338 -26.43 -5.99 10.45
N SER A 339 -27.43 -5.46 9.74
CA SER A 339 -28.41 -4.53 10.33
C SER A 339 -29.14 -5.12 11.55
N ALA A 340 -29.65 -4.26 12.41
CA ALA A 340 -30.42 -4.69 13.61
C ALA A 340 -31.61 -5.57 13.25
N SER A 341 -32.35 -5.25 12.19
CA SER A 341 -33.48 -6.07 11.71
C SER A 341 -33.03 -7.43 11.18
N THR A 342 -31.91 -7.47 10.45
CA THR A 342 -31.30 -8.71 9.97
C THR A 342 -30.83 -9.57 11.11
N MET A 343 -30.17 -8.99 12.11
CA MET A 343 -29.71 -9.71 13.31
C MET A 343 -30.86 -10.26 14.15
N ALA A 344 -31.98 -9.52 14.27
CA ALA A 344 -33.17 -10.03 14.92
C ALA A 344 -33.74 -11.28 14.24
N ALA A 345 -33.81 -11.26 12.89
CA ALA A 345 -34.26 -12.40 12.10
C ALA A 345 -33.29 -13.61 12.22
N ILE A 346 -31.96 -13.35 12.21
CA ILE A 346 -30.94 -14.39 12.38
C ILE A 346 -31.08 -15.03 13.76
N ASN A 347 -31.21 -14.25 14.83
CA ASN A 347 -31.30 -14.73 16.20
C ASN A 347 -32.60 -15.54 16.46
N ASP A 348 -33.71 -15.11 15.89
CA ASP A 348 -34.98 -15.85 15.96
C ASP A 348 -34.87 -17.20 15.24
N LEU A 349 -34.35 -17.21 14.00
CA LEU A 349 -34.11 -18.43 13.26
C LEU A 349 -33.15 -19.40 14.00
N ALA A 350 -32.02 -18.86 14.48
CA ALA A 350 -31.03 -19.65 15.21
C ALA A 350 -31.60 -20.27 16.49
N THR A 351 -32.43 -19.52 17.22
CA THR A 351 -33.09 -20.02 18.43
C THR A 351 -34.08 -21.17 18.12
N ARG A 352 -34.83 -21.05 17.02
CA ARG A 352 -35.72 -22.14 16.55
C ARG A 352 -34.94 -23.37 16.09
N LEU A 353 -33.85 -23.20 15.35
CA LEU A 353 -32.99 -24.27 14.90
C LEU A 353 -32.28 -24.98 16.09
N ALA A 354 -31.90 -24.24 17.10
CA ALA A 354 -31.19 -24.80 18.29
C ALA A 354 -32.04 -25.84 19.06
N ALA A 355 -33.37 -25.73 19.01
CA ALA A 355 -34.28 -26.74 19.57
C ALA A 355 -34.18 -28.09 18.82
N ILE A 356 -33.71 -28.09 17.57
CA ILE A 356 -33.58 -29.30 16.74
C ILE A 356 -32.10 -29.73 16.70
N ASN A 357 -31.19 -28.82 16.37
CA ASN A 357 -29.75 -29.07 16.25
C ASN A 357 -28.95 -27.81 16.60
N PRO A 358 -28.36 -27.74 17.82
CA PRO A 358 -27.58 -26.57 18.23
C PRO A 358 -26.36 -26.24 17.34
N ALA A 359 -25.69 -27.27 16.80
CA ALA A 359 -24.54 -27.06 15.92
C ALA A 359 -24.96 -26.43 14.60
N LEU A 360 -26.05 -26.88 14.01
CA LEU A 360 -26.63 -26.28 12.80
C LEU A 360 -27.07 -24.85 13.05
N ALA A 361 -27.66 -24.56 14.21
CA ALA A 361 -28.07 -23.22 14.60
C ALA A 361 -26.89 -22.23 14.64
N ALA A 362 -25.78 -22.62 15.27
CA ALA A 362 -24.57 -21.79 15.34
C ALA A 362 -23.95 -21.55 13.96
N GLN A 363 -23.84 -22.60 13.14
CA GLN A 363 -23.32 -22.48 11.78
C GLN A 363 -24.19 -21.60 10.89
N ALA A 364 -25.52 -21.79 10.93
CA ALA A 364 -26.45 -20.98 10.14
C ALA A 364 -26.43 -19.51 10.60
N ALA A 365 -26.36 -19.24 11.89
CA ALA A 365 -26.25 -17.88 12.42
C ALA A 365 -24.97 -17.20 11.99
N ALA A 366 -23.81 -17.85 12.12
CA ALA A 366 -22.53 -17.31 11.69
C ALA A 366 -22.50 -17.02 10.19
N ALA A 367 -22.98 -17.97 9.39
CA ALA A 367 -23.05 -17.86 7.94
C ALA A 367 -23.99 -16.72 7.49
N ALA A 368 -25.18 -16.64 8.07
CA ALA A 368 -26.13 -15.58 7.77
C ALA A 368 -25.61 -14.21 8.18
N THR A 369 -24.97 -14.11 9.35
CA THR A 369 -24.37 -12.84 9.81
C THR A 369 -23.24 -12.41 8.87
N ALA A 370 -22.30 -13.28 8.54
CA ALA A 370 -21.18 -12.97 7.64
C ALA A 370 -21.67 -12.55 6.25
N GLY A 371 -22.62 -13.29 5.64
CA GLY A 371 -23.13 -12.99 4.31
C GLY A 371 -24.04 -11.76 4.22
N ASN A 372 -24.52 -11.23 5.36
CA ASN A 372 -25.31 -10.00 5.46
C ASN A 372 -24.54 -8.85 6.12
N SER A 373 -23.29 -9.04 6.46
CA SER A 373 -22.31 -8.00 6.81
C SER A 373 -21.60 -7.49 5.56
N SER A 374 -20.84 -6.42 5.69
CA SER A 374 -19.98 -5.91 4.62
C SER A 374 -18.64 -5.49 5.19
N TYR A 375 -17.65 -5.31 4.31
CA TYR A 375 -16.40 -4.65 4.63
C TYR A 375 -16.22 -3.41 3.77
N PHE A 376 -15.35 -2.52 4.20
CA PHE A 376 -14.95 -1.34 3.45
C PHE A 376 -13.49 -1.02 3.74
N ILE A 377 -12.89 -0.23 2.86
CA ILE A 377 -11.56 0.31 3.06
C ILE A 377 -11.71 1.75 3.53
N GLU A 378 -10.93 2.15 4.54
CA GLU A 378 -10.93 3.51 5.05
C GLU A 378 -9.51 4.07 5.19
N TYR A 379 -9.43 5.40 5.15
CA TYR A 379 -8.19 6.15 5.23
C TYR A 379 -8.25 7.15 6.39
N PRO A 380 -7.76 6.77 7.60
CA PRO A 380 -7.83 7.63 8.78
C PRO A 380 -7.12 8.97 8.60
N GLU A 381 -7.77 10.04 9.04
CA GLU A 381 -7.31 11.41 8.85
C GLU A 381 -6.46 11.93 10.02
N ASP A 382 -5.79 13.08 9.82
CA ASP A 382 -5.12 13.90 10.85
C ASP A 382 -4.04 13.16 11.64
N ILE A 383 -3.12 12.52 10.91
CA ILE A 383 -1.92 11.92 11.48
C ILE A 383 -0.86 13.02 11.60
N ARG A 384 -0.40 13.26 12.82
CA ARG A 384 0.69 14.20 13.10
C ARG A 384 2.04 13.47 13.08
N MET A 385 3.05 14.10 12.52
CA MET A 385 4.40 13.57 12.50
C MET A 385 5.40 14.68 12.84
N PHE A 386 6.35 14.35 13.70
CA PHE A 386 7.53 15.14 14.02
C PHE A 386 8.76 14.36 13.58
N GLY A 387 9.72 15.03 12.97
CA GLY A 387 10.93 14.38 12.45
C GLY A 387 12.18 15.20 12.70
N LEU A 388 13.30 14.51 12.88
CA LEU A 388 14.65 15.09 12.83
C LEU A 388 15.49 14.22 11.90
N SER A 389 16.38 14.83 11.13
CA SER A 389 17.32 14.11 10.28
C SER A 389 18.71 14.72 10.31
N PHE A 390 19.68 13.94 9.84
CA PHE A 390 21.01 14.42 9.51
C PHE A 390 21.53 13.74 8.25
N SER A 391 22.39 14.45 7.51
CA SER A 391 23.09 13.92 6.35
C SER A 391 24.51 14.48 6.33
N THR A 392 25.51 13.61 6.22
CA THR A 392 26.94 13.98 6.25
C THR A 392 27.76 13.08 5.34
N THR A 393 28.96 13.54 5.00
CA THR A 393 29.98 12.73 4.33
C THR A 393 31.18 12.52 5.26
N LEU A 394 31.46 11.28 5.58
CA LEU A 394 32.60 10.91 6.43
C LEU A 394 33.93 11.14 5.70
N PRO A 395 35.05 11.31 6.41
CA PRO A 395 36.37 11.57 5.79
C PRO A 395 36.86 10.50 4.80
N ASN A 396 36.32 9.27 4.89
CA ASN A 396 36.61 8.18 3.96
C ASN A 396 35.70 8.17 2.71
N GLY A 397 34.92 9.22 2.49
CA GLY A 397 34.00 9.31 1.35
C GLY A 397 32.69 8.53 1.48
N THR A 398 32.39 7.95 2.67
CA THR A 398 31.10 7.31 2.93
C THR A 398 30.03 8.36 3.23
N ALA A 399 28.94 8.36 2.49
CA ALA A 399 27.77 9.13 2.86
C ALA A 399 27.06 8.43 4.03
N TRP A 400 26.73 9.19 5.07
CA TRP A 400 26.03 8.71 6.25
C TRP A 400 24.85 9.63 6.54
N SER A 401 23.68 9.06 6.59
CA SER A 401 22.45 9.78 6.90
C SER A 401 21.60 9.01 7.91
N GLY A 402 20.68 9.71 8.54
CA GLY A 402 19.74 9.09 9.45
C GLY A 402 18.59 10.01 9.81
N GLU A 403 17.52 9.40 10.28
CA GLU A 403 16.34 10.14 10.72
C GLU A 403 15.65 9.47 11.89
N VAL A 404 14.93 10.25 12.66
CA VAL A 404 13.96 9.81 13.65
C VAL A 404 12.63 10.47 13.36
N SER A 405 11.56 9.69 13.34
CA SER A 405 10.18 10.17 13.22
C SER A 405 9.35 9.73 14.41
N TYR A 406 8.46 10.61 14.87
CA TYR A 406 7.51 10.34 15.95
C TYR A 406 6.09 10.71 15.51
N ARG A 407 5.17 9.76 15.61
CA ARG A 407 3.74 9.90 15.30
C ARG A 407 2.92 9.56 16.52
N PRO A 408 2.32 10.53 17.22
CA PRO A 408 1.56 10.28 18.45
C PRO A 408 0.22 9.58 18.22
N ASN A 409 -0.27 9.53 16.98
CA ASN A 409 -1.62 9.08 16.66
C ASN A 409 -1.71 8.33 15.33
N ALA A 410 -0.70 7.55 14.98
CA ALA A 410 -0.71 6.74 13.76
C ALA A 410 -1.76 5.63 13.81
N PRO A 411 -2.55 5.41 12.76
CA PRO A 411 -3.46 4.28 12.68
C PRO A 411 -2.66 2.99 12.46
N VAL A 412 -2.96 1.98 13.26
CA VAL A 412 -2.38 0.63 13.15
C VAL A 412 -3.50 -0.35 12.89
N GLN A 413 -3.42 -1.09 11.78
CA GLN A 413 -4.39 -2.11 11.41
C GLN A 413 -4.52 -3.18 12.50
N LEU A 414 -5.73 -3.47 12.90
CA LEU A 414 -6.05 -4.62 13.75
C LEU A 414 -6.07 -5.90 12.92
N ASN A 415 -5.97 -7.03 13.58
CA ASN A 415 -6.13 -8.31 12.89
C ASN A 415 -7.51 -8.37 12.21
N THR A 416 -7.53 -8.63 10.92
CA THR A 416 -8.78 -8.68 10.14
C THR A 416 -9.73 -9.77 10.62
N THR A 417 -9.22 -10.85 11.21
CA THR A 417 -10.01 -11.90 11.84
C THR A 417 -10.79 -11.37 13.04
N ASP A 418 -10.19 -10.49 13.87
CA ASP A 418 -10.88 -9.85 15.00
C ASP A 418 -12.05 -8.98 14.51
N ILE A 419 -11.88 -8.28 13.37
CA ILE A 419 -12.96 -7.47 12.79
C ILE A 419 -14.12 -8.35 12.35
N LEU A 420 -13.82 -9.49 11.69
CA LEU A 420 -14.84 -10.44 11.27
C LEU A 420 -15.57 -11.08 12.47
N PHE A 421 -14.84 -11.47 13.51
CA PHE A 421 -15.45 -12.01 14.74
C PHE A 421 -16.27 -10.96 15.51
N ALA A 422 -15.87 -9.70 15.51
CA ALA A 422 -16.68 -8.62 16.10
C ALA A 422 -18.04 -8.48 15.37
N GLY A 423 -18.09 -8.74 14.08
CA GLY A 423 -19.35 -8.81 13.33
C GLY A 423 -20.29 -9.92 13.79
N LEU A 424 -19.77 -10.96 14.46
CA LEU A 424 -20.56 -12.08 15.02
C LEU A 424 -21.02 -11.84 16.47
N ASP A 425 -20.49 -10.86 17.17
CA ASP A 425 -20.87 -10.55 18.57
C ASP A 425 -22.37 -10.43 18.80
N PRO A 426 -23.19 -9.82 17.91
CA PRO A 426 -24.62 -9.69 18.12
C PRO A 426 -25.41 -11.00 18.00
N VAL A 427 -24.78 -12.12 17.58
CA VAL A 427 -25.45 -13.41 17.47
C VAL A 427 -25.88 -13.92 18.83
N SER A 428 -27.18 -14.20 18.97
CA SER A 428 -27.78 -14.75 20.20
C SER A 428 -28.67 -15.95 19.85
N ILE A 429 -28.44 -17.05 20.54
CA ILE A 429 -29.16 -18.32 20.33
C ILE A 429 -29.84 -18.70 21.68
N GLY A 430 -31.13 -18.48 21.79
CA GLY A 430 -31.85 -18.72 23.02
C GLY A 430 -31.35 -17.92 24.22
N GLY A 431 -30.83 -16.72 24.00
CA GLY A 431 -30.21 -15.85 25.01
C GLY A 431 -28.73 -16.13 25.26
N ASN A 432 -28.14 -17.17 24.70
CA ASN A 432 -26.71 -17.44 24.75
C ASN A 432 -26.00 -16.73 23.61
N ARG A 433 -24.88 -16.07 23.87
CA ARG A 433 -24.05 -15.36 22.89
C ARG A 433 -22.75 -16.14 22.62
N PRO A 434 -22.75 -17.07 21.64
CA PRO A 434 -21.63 -17.98 21.41
C PRO A 434 -20.32 -17.29 20.98
N TYR A 435 -20.38 -16.06 20.47
CA TYR A 435 -19.23 -15.30 19.99
C TYR A 435 -18.88 -14.11 20.89
N ASP A 436 -19.52 -13.99 22.07
CA ASP A 436 -19.19 -12.95 23.06
C ASP A 436 -17.71 -13.07 23.46
N ASN A 437 -17.00 -11.96 23.44
CA ASN A 437 -15.55 -11.90 23.67
C ASN A 437 -14.66 -12.70 22.68
N ALA A 438 -15.16 -13.06 21.51
CA ALA A 438 -14.37 -13.70 20.46
C ALA A 438 -13.42 -12.72 19.74
N SER A 439 -13.59 -11.42 19.97
CA SER A 439 -12.79 -10.33 19.40
C SER A 439 -12.37 -9.34 20.48
N VAL A 440 -11.30 -8.60 20.21
CA VAL A 440 -10.89 -7.41 20.99
C VAL A 440 -11.80 -6.19 20.74
N LEU A 441 -12.68 -6.30 19.74
CA LEU A 441 -13.71 -5.31 19.40
C LEU A 441 -15.07 -5.82 19.90
N ASN A 442 -15.89 -4.93 20.43
CA ASN A 442 -17.28 -5.24 20.79
C ASN A 442 -18.18 -4.81 19.64
N GLY A 443 -18.68 -5.75 18.86
CA GLY A 443 -19.55 -5.49 17.73
C GLY A 443 -21.01 -5.34 18.12
N GLN A 444 -21.70 -4.39 17.49
CA GLN A 444 -23.15 -4.24 17.59
C GLN A 444 -23.78 -4.33 16.20
N ALA A 445 -25.05 -4.69 16.15
CA ALA A 445 -25.78 -4.79 14.90
C ALA A 445 -25.81 -3.44 14.15
N GLY A 446 -25.42 -3.47 12.88
CA GLY A 446 -25.35 -2.29 12.01
C GLY A 446 -24.21 -1.31 12.29
N GLN A 447 -23.35 -1.63 13.24
CA GLN A 447 -22.23 -0.77 13.63
C GLN A 447 -21.07 -0.89 12.62
N ASP A 448 -20.37 0.24 12.41
CA ASP A 448 -19.07 0.26 11.77
C ASP A 448 -18.00 -0.27 12.74
N LEU A 449 -17.25 -1.24 12.27
CA LEU A 449 -16.16 -1.88 12.97
C LEU A 449 -14.84 -1.35 12.40
N HIS A 450 -14.37 -0.22 12.94
CA HIS A 450 -13.11 0.37 12.51
C HIS A 450 -11.94 -0.55 12.77
N GLY A 451 -11.24 -0.91 11.71
CA GLY A 451 -10.15 -1.89 11.70
C GLY A 451 -8.82 -1.37 12.21
N TYR A 452 -8.78 -0.27 12.94
CA TYR A 452 -7.54 0.31 13.45
C TYR A 452 -7.66 0.82 14.89
N ARG A 453 -6.49 0.97 15.50
CA ARG A 453 -6.31 1.77 16.71
C ARG A 453 -5.21 2.79 16.47
N ARG A 454 -5.40 4.00 17.03
CA ARG A 454 -4.35 5.01 17.02
C ARG A 454 -3.32 4.69 18.09
N LYS A 455 -2.05 4.64 17.68
CA LYS A 455 -0.90 4.30 18.51
C LYS A 455 0.21 5.32 18.34
N GLU A 456 1.06 5.44 19.34
CA GLU A 456 2.31 6.17 19.23
C GLU A 456 3.30 5.32 18.46
N ILE A 457 3.93 5.88 17.42
CA ILE A 457 4.97 5.19 16.66
C ILE A 457 6.22 6.06 16.63
N THR A 458 7.31 5.51 17.13
CA THR A 458 8.66 6.06 16.95
C THR A 458 9.44 5.19 16.01
N GLN A 459 10.01 5.78 14.97
CA GLN A 459 10.86 5.09 14.01
C GLN A 459 12.21 5.80 13.91
N LEU A 460 13.28 5.04 14.00
CA LEU A 460 14.65 5.51 13.84
C LEU A 460 15.29 4.67 12.72
N GLN A 461 15.99 5.34 11.81
CA GLN A 461 16.71 4.66 10.72
C GLN A 461 17.98 5.40 10.36
N THR A 462 18.94 4.65 9.83
CA THR A 462 20.23 5.20 9.37
C THR A 462 20.72 4.43 8.15
N THR A 463 21.29 5.18 7.20
CA THR A 463 21.77 4.68 5.92
C THR A 463 23.24 5.03 5.74
N LEU A 464 24.01 4.05 5.26
CA LEU A 464 25.40 4.22 4.84
C LEU A 464 25.50 3.88 3.35
N THR A 465 26.10 4.78 2.56
CA THR A 465 26.38 4.58 1.15
C THR A 465 27.86 4.78 0.88
N HIS A 466 28.52 3.74 0.34
CA HIS A 466 29.93 3.82 -0.02
C HIS A 466 30.15 3.41 -1.49
N PHE A 467 31.02 4.18 -2.15
CA PHE A 467 31.36 3.96 -3.56
C PHE A 467 32.79 3.37 -3.63
N PHE A 468 32.93 2.28 -4.37
CA PHE A 468 34.21 1.69 -4.73
C PHE A 468 34.37 1.81 -6.23
N ASP A 469 35.34 2.60 -6.68
CA ASP A 469 35.61 2.76 -8.11
C ASP A 469 36.49 1.61 -8.63
N GLN A 470 36.26 1.20 -9.88
CA GLN A 470 37.02 0.21 -10.64
C GLN A 470 37.14 -1.19 -9.96
N VAL A 471 36.05 -1.69 -9.39
CA VAL A 471 36.00 -2.98 -8.70
C VAL A 471 35.44 -4.05 -9.63
N MET A 472 36.15 -5.21 -9.73
CA MET A 472 35.71 -6.40 -10.49
C MET A 472 35.41 -6.14 -11.96
N GLY A 473 36.05 -5.14 -12.58
CA GLY A 473 35.81 -4.77 -13.99
C GLY A 473 34.60 -3.86 -14.22
N ALA A 474 33.90 -3.49 -13.16
CA ALA A 474 32.86 -2.45 -13.19
C ALA A 474 33.49 -1.07 -12.94
N GLU A 475 32.91 -0.05 -13.53
CA GLU A 475 33.33 1.35 -13.32
C GLU A 475 33.17 1.74 -11.84
N ARG A 476 32.06 1.32 -11.23
CA ARG A 476 31.75 1.60 -9.82
C ARG A 476 30.92 0.50 -9.18
N LEU A 477 31.25 0.12 -7.96
CA LEU A 477 30.42 -0.66 -7.06
C LEU A 477 29.86 0.26 -5.97
N THR A 478 28.56 0.34 -5.88
CA THR A 478 27.87 1.08 -4.81
C THR A 478 27.34 0.10 -3.77
N LEU A 479 27.75 0.26 -2.52
CA LEU A 479 27.18 -0.45 -1.38
C LEU A 479 26.28 0.49 -0.59
N VAL A 480 25.03 0.08 -0.40
CA VAL A 480 24.05 0.78 0.43
C VAL A 480 23.59 -0.16 1.52
N GLY A 481 23.66 0.29 2.76
CA GLY A 481 23.16 -0.44 3.93
C GLY A 481 22.26 0.46 4.77
N GLU A 482 21.05 0.00 5.08
CA GLU A 482 20.11 0.73 5.93
C GLU A 482 19.65 -0.16 7.08
N ILE A 483 19.56 0.42 8.28
CA ILE A 483 19.05 -0.22 9.49
C ILE A 483 17.97 0.67 10.07
N GLY A 484 16.84 0.05 10.44
CA GLY A 484 15.72 0.74 11.08
C GLY A 484 15.27 0.04 12.35
N TRP A 485 14.74 0.83 13.27
CA TRP A 485 14.07 0.37 14.47
C TRP A 485 12.73 1.09 14.62
N THR A 486 11.67 0.32 14.88
CA THR A 486 10.32 0.85 15.07
C THR A 486 9.78 0.41 16.43
N HIS A 487 9.28 1.37 17.20
CA HIS A 487 8.59 1.13 18.46
C HIS A 487 7.15 1.58 18.35
N VAL A 488 6.23 0.70 18.78
CA VAL A 488 4.79 0.98 18.87
C VAL A 488 4.44 1.06 20.34
N GLY A 489 4.06 2.26 20.79
CA GLY A 489 3.67 2.57 22.16
C GLY A 489 2.14 2.61 22.36
N GLY A 490 1.71 2.81 23.60
CA GLY A 490 0.32 3.03 23.99
C GLY A 490 -0.51 1.77 24.28
#